data_0ee299be8c479e642d9350b4195c46ad
#
_entry.id   0ee299be8c479e642d9350b4195c46ad
#
_cell.length_a   1.000
_cell.length_b   1.000
_cell.length_c   1.000
_cell.angle_alpha   90.00
_cell.angle_beta   90.00
_cell.angle_gamma   90.00
#
_symmetry.space_group_name_H-M   'P 1'
#
loop_
_entity.id
_entity.type
_entity.pdbx_description
1 polymer ?
#
loop_
_entity_poly.entity_id
_entity_poly.type
_entity_poly.pdbx_seq_one_letter_code
_entity_poly.pdbx_strand_id
1 'polypeptide(L)'
;MKNKKIKFIAKEVLQIEINALKSLKKFINQSFLKLIKIIINCKNGKIIVSGVGKSGIIARKWAATFSSTGTPSFYLDASNASHGDMGQITSNDVVILISNSGESQELKNIIQYSSRNKNIKLIGITS
;
A
#
# COMPACT_ATOMS: atom_id res chain seq x y z
N MET A 1 32.01 17.83 12.65
CA MET A 1 31.97 17.55 11.19
C MET A 1 31.97 18.87 10.43
N LYS A 2 32.87 19.04 9.41
CA LYS A 2 32.89 20.34 8.69
C LYS A 2 31.60 20.55 7.88
N ASN A 3 31.03 21.77 7.90
CA ASN A 3 29.79 22.12 7.23
C ASN A 3 29.73 21.72 5.73
N LYS A 4 30.88 21.74 5.03
CA LYS A 4 30.98 21.28 3.64
C LYS A 4 30.62 19.78 3.49
N LYS A 5 31.07 18.94 4.45
CA LYS A 5 30.77 17.49 4.43
C LYS A 5 29.29 17.20 4.65
N ILE A 6 28.64 17.94 5.56
CA ILE A 6 27.21 17.80 5.82
C ILE A 6 26.40 18.15 4.55
N LYS A 7 26.71 19.29 3.90
CA LYS A 7 26.05 19.70 2.65
C LYS A 7 26.29 18.70 1.51
N PHE A 8 27.49 18.12 1.44
CA PHE A 8 27.79 17.09 0.43
C PHE A 8 26.94 15.84 0.65
N ILE A 9 26.91 15.30 1.87
CA ILE A 9 26.11 14.11 2.21
C ILE A 9 24.62 14.36 1.90
N ALA A 10 24.07 15.51 2.27
CA ALA A 10 22.68 15.84 2.01
C ALA A 10 22.35 15.83 0.50
N LYS A 11 23.26 16.37 -0.34
CA LYS A 11 23.10 16.34 -1.80
C LYS A 11 23.19 14.92 -2.37
N GLU A 12 24.09 14.09 -1.84
CA GLU A 12 24.22 12.68 -2.24
C GLU A 12 22.94 11.89 -1.93
N VAL A 13 22.36 12.09 -0.73
CA VAL A 13 21.08 11.44 -0.37
C VAL A 13 19.97 11.83 -1.34
N LEU A 14 19.82 13.12 -1.64
CA LEU A 14 18.83 13.59 -2.62
C LEU A 14 19.07 12.98 -4.00
N GLN A 15 20.33 12.86 -4.44
CA GLN A 15 20.65 12.27 -5.73
C GLN A 15 20.28 10.79 -5.79
N ILE A 16 20.50 10.04 -4.69
CA ILE A 16 20.08 8.64 -4.57
C ILE A 16 18.56 8.51 -4.69
N GLU A 17 17.81 9.36 -3.98
CA GLU A 17 16.33 9.37 -4.05
C GLU A 17 15.82 9.73 -5.45
N ILE A 18 16.41 10.74 -6.11
CA ILE A 18 16.09 11.11 -7.49
C ILE A 18 16.29 9.93 -8.44
N ASN A 19 17.41 9.23 -8.31
CA ASN A 19 17.71 8.08 -9.16
C ASN A 19 16.73 6.92 -8.91
N ALA A 20 16.37 6.67 -7.65
CA ALA A 20 15.35 5.68 -7.30
C ALA A 20 14.00 6.02 -7.93
N LEU A 21 13.53 7.27 -7.81
CA LEU A 21 12.29 7.73 -8.45
C LEU A 21 12.32 7.59 -9.98
N LYS A 22 13.45 7.96 -10.62
CA LYS A 22 13.61 7.77 -12.07
C LYS A 22 13.47 6.31 -12.49
N SER A 23 13.98 5.38 -11.67
CA SER A 23 13.90 3.95 -11.94
C SER A 23 12.47 3.41 -11.90
N LEU A 24 11.56 4.07 -11.16
CA LEU A 24 10.16 3.64 -11.07
C LEU A 24 9.40 3.73 -12.40
N LYS A 25 9.85 4.53 -13.36
CA LYS A 25 9.20 4.63 -14.68
C LYS A 25 9.03 3.28 -15.37
N LYS A 26 9.96 2.35 -15.20
CA LYS A 26 9.90 1.00 -15.77
C LYS A 26 8.76 0.14 -15.22
N PHE A 27 8.25 0.48 -14.02
CA PHE A 27 7.15 -0.24 -13.37
C PHE A 27 5.76 0.29 -13.77
N ILE A 28 5.69 1.40 -14.53
CA ILE A 28 4.44 1.87 -15.13
C ILE A 28 4.14 1.01 -16.37
N ASN A 29 3.70 -0.20 -16.11
CA ASN A 29 3.46 -1.26 -17.06
C ASN A 29 1.99 -1.75 -17.00
N GLN A 30 1.69 -2.88 -17.62
CA GLN A 30 0.34 -3.45 -17.63
C GLN A 30 -0.21 -3.79 -16.24
N SER A 31 0.65 -4.22 -15.31
CA SER A 31 0.24 -4.49 -13.92
C SER A 31 -0.17 -3.21 -13.21
N PHE A 32 0.56 -2.11 -13.41
CA PHE A 32 0.19 -0.80 -12.91
C PHE A 32 -1.16 -0.33 -13.49
N LEU A 33 -1.37 -0.45 -14.79
CA LEU A 33 -2.64 -0.10 -15.43
C LEU A 33 -3.80 -0.94 -14.90
N LYS A 34 -3.58 -2.23 -14.67
CA LYS A 34 -4.58 -3.13 -14.07
C LYS A 34 -4.96 -2.68 -12.66
N LEU A 35 -3.97 -2.35 -11.82
CA LEU A 35 -4.17 -1.80 -10.49
C LEU A 35 -5.05 -0.54 -10.52
N ILE A 36 -4.70 0.43 -11.35
CA ILE A 36 -5.45 1.69 -11.49
C ILE A 36 -6.90 1.42 -11.92
N LYS A 37 -7.11 0.53 -12.90
CA LYS A 37 -8.46 0.16 -13.35
C LYS A 37 -9.29 -0.47 -12.23
N ILE A 38 -8.70 -1.33 -11.39
CA ILE A 38 -9.39 -1.94 -10.25
C ILE A 38 -9.83 -0.85 -9.25
N ILE A 39 -8.95 0.10 -8.93
CA ILE A 39 -9.25 1.20 -7.99
C ILE A 39 -10.37 2.09 -8.55
N ILE A 40 -10.28 2.54 -9.80
CA ILE A 40 -11.28 3.42 -10.43
C ILE A 40 -12.65 2.74 -10.51
N ASN A 41 -12.69 1.43 -10.72
CA ASN A 41 -13.92 0.66 -10.83
C ASN A 41 -14.51 0.24 -9.47
N CYS A 42 -13.88 0.56 -8.36
CA CYS A 42 -14.39 0.30 -7.01
C CYS A 42 -15.49 1.32 -6.64
N LYS A 43 -16.67 1.20 -7.26
CA LYS A 43 -17.77 2.15 -7.08
C LYS A 43 -18.68 1.82 -5.89
N ASN A 44 -18.83 0.54 -5.57
CA ASN A 44 -19.76 0.03 -4.53
C ASN A 44 -19.02 -0.56 -3.33
N GLY A 45 -17.74 -0.29 -3.20
CA GLY A 45 -16.86 -0.72 -2.13
C GLY A 45 -15.95 0.42 -1.69
N LYS A 46 -14.95 0.08 -0.93
CA LYS A 46 -13.92 1.00 -0.45
C LYS A 46 -12.53 0.42 -0.67
N ILE A 47 -11.53 1.27 -0.59
CA ILE A 47 -10.12 0.87 -0.67
C ILE A 47 -9.60 0.65 0.75
N ILE A 48 -9.18 -0.56 1.05
CA ILE A 48 -8.58 -0.93 2.33
C ILE A 48 -7.10 -1.11 2.12
N VAL A 49 -6.29 -0.37 2.86
CA VAL A 49 -4.83 -0.45 2.73
C VAL A 49 -4.25 -0.98 4.03
N SER A 50 -3.37 -1.96 3.95
CA SER A 50 -2.73 -2.56 5.12
C SER A 50 -1.25 -2.82 4.87
N GLY A 51 -0.50 -2.91 5.95
CA GLY A 51 0.93 -3.20 5.96
C GLY A 51 1.45 -3.23 7.40
N VAL A 52 2.65 -3.75 7.59
CA VAL A 52 3.29 -3.89 8.91
C VAL A 52 4.50 -2.97 9.02
N GLY A 53 4.76 -2.43 10.18
CA GLY A 53 5.92 -1.58 10.45
C GLY A 53 5.94 -0.34 9.53
N LYS A 54 7.04 -0.10 8.84
CA LYS A 54 7.20 1.04 7.90
C LYS A 54 6.20 0.98 6.75
N SER A 55 5.90 -0.22 6.24
CA SER A 55 4.87 -0.43 5.23
C SER A 55 3.47 -0.04 5.74
N GLY A 56 3.19 -0.29 7.02
CA GLY A 56 1.96 0.15 7.68
C GLY A 56 1.83 1.67 7.76
N ILE A 57 2.93 2.39 8.01
CA ILE A 57 2.95 3.87 8.01
C ILE A 57 2.61 4.39 6.60
N ILE A 58 3.19 3.81 5.56
CA ILE A 58 2.88 4.16 4.17
C ILE A 58 1.43 3.83 3.83
N ALA A 59 0.93 2.66 4.24
CA ALA A 59 -0.45 2.24 4.03
C ALA A 59 -1.45 3.22 4.68
N ARG A 60 -1.18 3.66 5.90
CA ARG A 60 -1.99 4.66 6.63
C ARG A 60 -2.01 6.00 5.90
N LYS A 61 -0.85 6.48 5.45
CA LYS A 61 -0.77 7.71 4.65
C LYS A 61 -1.55 7.58 3.34
N TRP A 62 -1.44 6.45 2.68
CA TRP A 62 -2.11 6.21 1.40
C TRP A 62 -3.64 6.17 1.56
N ALA A 63 -4.14 5.44 2.55
CA ALA A 63 -5.57 5.42 2.87
C ALA A 63 -6.13 6.83 3.16
N ALA A 64 -5.41 7.62 3.97
CA ALA A 64 -5.80 9.00 4.27
C ALA A 64 -5.83 9.87 2.99
N THR A 65 -4.87 9.70 2.09
CA THR A 65 -4.83 10.43 0.82
C THR A 65 -6.00 10.06 -0.09
N PHE A 66 -6.33 8.77 -0.23
CA PHE A 66 -7.52 8.34 -0.97
C PHE A 66 -8.79 8.98 -0.42
N SER A 67 -9.00 8.92 0.89
CA SER A 67 -10.18 9.51 1.54
C SER A 67 -10.28 11.02 1.31
N SER A 68 -9.17 11.75 1.45
CA SER A 68 -9.13 13.21 1.26
C SER A 68 -9.34 13.63 -0.20
N THR A 69 -9.12 12.74 -1.14
CA THR A 69 -9.29 13.00 -2.59
C THR A 69 -10.57 12.38 -3.16
N GLY A 70 -11.49 11.94 -2.32
CA GLY A 70 -12.84 11.50 -2.73
C GLY A 70 -12.99 10.00 -2.98
N THR A 71 -11.97 9.18 -2.67
CA THR A 71 -12.06 7.72 -2.75
C THR A 71 -12.26 7.14 -1.34
N PRO A 72 -13.41 6.54 -1.01
CA PRO A 72 -13.63 5.94 0.31
C PRO A 72 -12.53 4.93 0.64
N SER A 73 -11.80 5.16 1.72
CA SER A 73 -10.65 4.33 2.09
C SER A 73 -10.38 4.39 3.59
N PHE A 74 -9.82 3.31 4.13
CA PHE A 74 -9.26 3.30 5.48
C PHE A 74 -8.03 2.38 5.57
N TYR A 75 -7.24 2.60 6.62
CA TYR A 75 -6.14 1.74 6.98
C TYR A 75 -6.62 0.62 7.89
N LEU A 76 -6.33 -0.63 7.52
CA LEU A 76 -6.56 -1.80 8.36
C LEU A 76 -5.25 -2.19 9.04
N ASP A 77 -5.21 -2.15 10.36
CA ASP A 77 -4.05 -2.59 11.13
C ASP A 77 -3.92 -4.11 11.06
N ALA A 78 -2.83 -4.60 10.47
CA ALA A 78 -2.62 -6.03 10.27
C ALA A 78 -2.50 -6.81 11.59
N SER A 79 -1.96 -6.19 12.65
CA SER A 79 -1.81 -6.82 13.96
C SER A 79 -3.15 -7.00 14.65
N ASN A 80 -4.07 -6.05 14.49
CA ASN A 80 -5.41 -6.09 15.09
C ASN A 80 -6.46 -6.80 14.21
N ALA A 81 -6.16 -7.02 12.93
CA ALA A 81 -7.09 -7.59 11.97
C ALA A 81 -7.71 -8.91 12.46
N SER A 82 -6.89 -9.79 13.04
CA SER A 82 -7.33 -11.09 13.56
C SER A 82 -8.23 -11.01 14.80
N HIS A 83 -8.34 -9.84 15.43
CA HIS A 83 -9.15 -9.60 16.62
C HIS A 83 -10.52 -8.96 16.32
N GLY A 84 -11.00 -9.10 15.09
CA GLY A 84 -12.34 -8.65 14.68
C GLY A 84 -12.36 -7.61 13.56
N ASP A 85 -11.27 -6.85 13.38
CA ASP A 85 -11.22 -5.75 12.42
C ASP A 85 -11.35 -6.21 10.96
N MET A 86 -11.05 -7.49 10.66
CA MET A 86 -11.33 -8.05 9.33
C MET A 86 -12.81 -8.01 8.94
N GLY A 87 -13.73 -7.95 9.91
CA GLY A 87 -15.15 -7.78 9.65
C GLY A 87 -15.50 -6.46 8.95
N GLN A 88 -14.58 -5.48 8.93
CA GLN A 88 -14.74 -4.24 8.18
C GLN A 88 -14.57 -4.43 6.66
N ILE A 89 -13.98 -5.55 6.24
CA ILE A 89 -13.83 -5.91 4.82
C ILE A 89 -15.15 -6.49 4.34
N THR A 90 -15.73 -5.88 3.33
CA THR A 90 -17.01 -6.28 2.75
C THR A 90 -16.90 -6.65 1.27
N SER A 91 -17.94 -7.25 0.72
CA SER A 91 -17.99 -7.52 -0.72
C SER A 91 -17.80 -6.24 -1.53
N ASN A 92 -17.11 -6.36 -2.67
CA ASN A 92 -16.77 -5.29 -3.59
C ASN A 92 -15.64 -4.34 -3.10
N ASP A 93 -15.04 -4.61 -1.95
CA ASP A 93 -13.87 -3.87 -1.50
C ASP A 93 -12.61 -4.24 -2.31
N VAL A 94 -11.68 -3.31 -2.35
CA VAL A 94 -10.33 -3.52 -2.85
C VAL A 94 -9.38 -3.49 -1.65
N VAL A 95 -8.67 -4.58 -1.42
CA VAL A 95 -7.69 -4.72 -0.34
C VAL A 95 -6.28 -4.62 -0.93
N ILE A 96 -5.53 -3.63 -0.50
CA ILE A 96 -4.15 -3.38 -0.93
C ILE A 96 -3.22 -3.69 0.24
N LEU A 97 -2.31 -4.64 0.05
CA LEU A 97 -1.32 -5.05 1.03
C LEU A 97 0.07 -4.58 0.61
N ILE A 98 0.74 -3.85 1.48
CA ILE A 98 2.10 -3.36 1.26
C ILE A 98 3.08 -4.16 2.11
N SER A 99 4.02 -4.85 1.47
CA SER A 99 5.05 -5.63 2.15
C SER A 99 6.33 -5.64 1.32
N ASN A 100 7.43 -5.20 1.90
CA ASN A 100 8.72 -5.20 1.20
C ASN A 100 9.17 -6.63 0.83
N SER A 101 9.08 -7.57 1.75
CA SER A 101 9.45 -8.97 1.53
C SER A 101 8.36 -9.82 0.85
N GLY A 102 7.10 -9.38 0.90
CA GLY A 102 5.95 -10.20 0.52
C GLY A 102 5.60 -11.33 1.51
N GLU A 103 6.33 -11.48 2.62
CA GLU A 103 6.24 -12.63 3.53
C GLU A 103 5.78 -12.27 4.95
N SER A 104 5.17 -11.09 5.14
CA SER A 104 4.69 -10.68 6.46
C SER A 104 3.60 -11.63 6.97
N GLN A 105 3.86 -12.26 8.13
CA GLN A 105 2.97 -13.27 8.72
C GLN A 105 1.58 -12.67 9.05
N GLU A 106 1.57 -11.45 9.54
CA GLU A 106 0.34 -10.74 9.94
C GLU A 106 -0.60 -10.49 8.75
N LEU A 107 -0.06 -10.33 7.54
CA LEU A 107 -0.84 -10.13 6.32
C LEU A 107 -1.49 -11.42 5.81
N LYS A 108 -0.98 -12.58 6.20
CA LYS A 108 -1.53 -13.88 5.75
C LYS A 108 -3.00 -14.06 6.13
N ASN A 109 -3.38 -13.62 7.33
CA ASN A 109 -4.77 -13.71 7.78
C ASN A 109 -5.71 -12.84 6.93
N ILE A 110 -5.27 -11.64 6.56
CA ILE A 110 -6.03 -10.74 5.68
C ILE A 110 -6.16 -11.34 4.27
N ILE A 111 -5.07 -11.92 3.75
CA ILE A 111 -5.09 -12.62 2.45
C ILE A 111 -6.10 -13.76 2.48
N GLN A 112 -6.03 -14.61 3.51
CA GLN A 112 -6.87 -15.79 3.65
C GLN A 112 -8.36 -15.41 3.78
N TYR A 113 -8.65 -14.38 4.58
CA TYR A 113 -10.00 -13.86 4.74
C TYR A 113 -10.55 -13.28 3.43
N SER A 114 -9.79 -12.42 2.77
CA SER A 114 -10.19 -11.75 1.52
C SER A 114 -10.37 -12.74 0.36
N SER A 115 -9.56 -13.80 0.31
CA SER A 115 -9.61 -14.81 -0.76
C SER A 115 -10.87 -15.68 -0.72
N ARG A 116 -11.59 -15.71 0.40
CA ARG A 116 -12.86 -16.46 0.53
C ARG A 116 -14.01 -15.82 -0.24
N ASN A 117 -13.91 -14.55 -0.56
CA ASN A 117 -14.95 -13.81 -1.28
C ASN A 117 -14.40 -13.31 -2.64
N LYS A 118 -14.88 -13.91 -3.72
CA LYS A 118 -14.44 -13.60 -5.10
C LYS A 118 -14.72 -12.15 -5.52
N ASN A 119 -15.63 -11.46 -4.85
CA ASN A 119 -15.94 -10.06 -5.13
C ASN A 119 -14.92 -9.08 -4.52
N ILE A 120 -14.14 -9.52 -3.53
CA ILE A 120 -13.03 -8.74 -2.99
C ILE A 120 -11.86 -8.80 -3.97
N LYS A 121 -11.29 -7.66 -4.31
CA LYS A 121 -10.08 -7.58 -5.13
C LYS A 121 -8.86 -7.42 -4.23
N LEU A 122 -7.96 -8.38 -4.28
CA LEU A 122 -6.73 -8.39 -3.48
C LEU A 122 -5.54 -7.97 -4.35
N ILE A 123 -4.78 -7.01 -3.87
CA ILE A 123 -3.61 -6.43 -4.54
C ILE A 123 -2.42 -6.48 -3.58
N GLY A 124 -1.31 -7.07 -4.01
CA GLY A 124 -0.04 -7.04 -3.31
C GLY A 124 0.91 -6.02 -3.95
N ILE A 125 1.59 -5.24 -3.11
CA ILE A 125 2.69 -4.36 -3.50
C ILE A 125 3.93 -4.82 -2.76
N THR A 126 4.90 -5.33 -3.52
CA THR A 126 6.15 -5.89 -3.01
C THR A 126 7.34 -5.36 -3.79
N SER A 127 8.55 -5.49 -3.24
CA SER A 127 9.79 -5.18 -3.95
C SER A 127 10.23 -6.35 -4.84
#